data_656124eadf6d1e29f176914f2209fffe
#
_entry.id   656124eadf6d1e29f176914f2209fffe
#
_cell.length_a   1.000
_cell.length_b   1.000
_cell.length_c   1.000
_cell.angle_alpha   90.00
_cell.angle_beta   90.00
_cell.angle_gamma   90.00
#
_symmetry.space_group_name_H-M   'P 1'
#
loop_
_entity.id
_entity.type
_entity.pdbx_description
1 polymer ?
#
loop_
_entity_poly.entity_id
_entity_poly.type
_entity_poly.pdbx_seq_one_letter_code
_entity_poly.pdbx_strand_id
1 'polypeptide(L)'
;MTYAIPVIDLENVQLEAVRAAAEDLGAVQVVNHGVPAELSEDLGRRMARLLALPRAQKARLASPHPYRGWRQWPDDFGRLELERFNVAQFDGVADAAAAGVPEKYLGLYAHANVWPDDDPDLQERARVYMAACRGLAERMLALYGRALGVGAEAFALGALPHFRLTVNEYPTWTYPEDAEGKLLLLEHADDSAITILAQQGDYEGLQIQAPDGTWIPVPVVPGALQVFSGTLLARWTGGRLRPGRHRVVAGGTVTRRSTAVFVYPALETVVEPLAPFAAGSDLGPVLVWDHVKDRVADYLAAYGRPDQIAAWREGTPYVADLAENSAGR
;
A
#
# COMPACT_ATOMS: atom_id res chain seq x y z
N MET A 1 13.83 15.40 -21.25
CA MET A 1 14.36 15.60 -19.87
C MET A 1 14.64 14.22 -19.29
N THR A 2 15.72 14.05 -18.56
CA THR A 2 15.98 12.76 -17.87
C THR A 2 15.35 12.86 -16.48
N TYR A 3 14.30 12.10 -16.23
CA TYR A 3 13.66 12.02 -14.92
C TYR A 3 14.45 11.06 -14.02
N ALA A 4 14.54 11.40 -12.74
CA ALA A 4 15.08 10.54 -11.70
C ALA A 4 14.24 10.74 -10.43
N ILE A 5 14.10 9.70 -9.63
CA ILE A 5 13.42 9.81 -8.34
C ILE A 5 14.32 10.58 -7.39
N PRO A 6 13.84 11.71 -6.83
CA PRO A 6 14.62 12.48 -5.87
C PRO A 6 14.74 11.75 -4.53
N VAL A 7 15.90 11.89 -3.89
CA VAL A 7 16.13 11.51 -2.50
C VAL A 7 16.01 12.75 -1.64
N ILE A 8 15.07 12.76 -0.71
CA ILE A 8 14.84 13.88 0.22
C ILE A 8 15.38 13.49 1.60
N ASP A 9 16.32 14.29 2.08
CA ASP A 9 16.79 14.18 3.46
C ASP A 9 15.82 14.94 4.38
N LEU A 10 15.15 14.22 5.29
CA LEU A 10 14.16 14.84 6.18
C LEU A 10 14.78 15.63 7.32
N GLU A 11 16.09 15.60 7.55
CA GLU A 11 16.79 16.52 8.45
C GLU A 11 17.13 17.85 7.77
N ASN A 12 17.22 17.86 6.41
CA ASN A 12 17.59 19.03 5.60
C ASN A 12 16.59 19.27 4.46
N VAL A 13 15.31 19.42 4.79
CA VAL A 13 14.23 19.48 3.80
C VAL A 13 14.27 20.75 2.97
N GLN A 14 14.28 20.57 1.64
CA GLN A 14 14.05 21.62 0.67
C GLN A 14 12.60 21.53 0.15
N LEU A 15 11.72 22.42 0.60
CA LEU A 15 10.29 22.36 0.27
C LEU A 15 10.02 22.40 -1.23
N GLU A 16 10.84 23.11 -2.00
CA GLU A 16 10.74 23.19 -3.46
C GLU A 16 10.98 21.81 -4.11
N ALA A 17 12.00 21.07 -3.63
CA ALA A 17 12.27 19.71 -4.11
C ALA A 17 11.13 18.73 -3.77
N VAL A 18 10.55 18.86 -2.56
CA VAL A 18 9.38 18.09 -2.14
C VAL A 18 8.19 18.37 -3.06
N ARG A 19 7.93 19.65 -3.34
CA ARG A 19 6.84 20.09 -4.23
C ARG A 19 7.02 19.54 -5.65
N ALA A 20 8.18 19.78 -6.25
CA ALA A 20 8.48 19.35 -7.62
C ALA A 20 8.33 17.83 -7.79
N ALA A 21 8.87 17.05 -6.86
CA ALA A 21 8.75 15.60 -6.89
C ALA A 21 7.30 15.12 -6.81
N ALA A 22 6.47 15.73 -5.96
CA ALA A 22 5.07 15.36 -5.80
C ALA A 22 4.20 15.81 -6.99
N GLU A 23 4.50 16.95 -7.61
CA GLU A 23 3.82 17.46 -8.80
C GLU A 23 4.21 16.63 -10.04
N ASP A 24 5.49 16.26 -10.19
CA ASP A 24 5.99 15.58 -11.39
C ASP A 24 5.79 14.06 -11.35
N LEU A 25 6.25 13.40 -10.27
CA LEU A 25 6.30 11.94 -10.20
C LEU A 25 5.26 11.34 -9.25
N GLY A 26 4.76 12.12 -8.30
CA GLY A 26 3.95 11.62 -7.19
C GLY A 26 4.71 10.64 -6.30
N ALA A 27 6.05 10.71 -6.29
CA ALA A 27 6.88 9.80 -5.53
C ALA A 27 8.23 10.42 -5.18
N VAL A 28 8.74 10.06 -3.99
CA VAL A 28 10.07 10.42 -3.48
C VAL A 28 10.70 9.27 -2.73
N GLN A 29 12.03 9.23 -2.65
CA GLN A 29 12.74 8.48 -1.64
C GLN A 29 13.07 9.38 -0.45
N VAL A 30 12.94 8.88 0.77
CA VAL A 30 13.25 9.67 1.97
C VAL A 30 14.29 8.95 2.81
N VAL A 31 15.27 9.72 3.30
CA VAL A 31 16.28 9.30 4.27
C VAL A 31 16.14 10.14 5.55
N ASN A 32 16.77 9.71 6.64
CA ASN A 32 16.65 10.37 7.96
C ASN A 32 15.18 10.53 8.38
N HIS A 33 14.37 9.54 8.03
CA HIS A 33 12.92 9.57 8.12
C HIS A 33 12.38 9.25 9.54
N GLY A 34 13.23 8.76 10.45
CA GLY A 34 12.85 8.48 11.84
C GLY A 34 12.15 7.13 12.06
N VAL A 35 11.86 6.36 11.03
CA VAL A 35 11.44 4.94 11.18
C VAL A 35 12.69 4.13 11.46
N PRO A 36 12.81 3.44 12.64
CA PRO A 36 14.01 2.68 12.96
C PRO A 36 14.26 1.56 11.93
N ALA A 37 15.49 1.47 11.43
CA ALA A 37 15.86 0.47 10.42
C ALA A 37 15.62 -0.96 10.93
N GLU A 38 15.89 -1.20 12.21
CA GLU A 38 15.71 -2.48 12.87
C GLU A 38 14.26 -2.99 12.82
N LEU A 39 13.26 -2.09 12.85
CA LEU A 39 11.85 -2.46 12.72
C LEU A 39 11.55 -2.99 11.32
N SER A 40 12.02 -2.29 10.30
CA SER A 40 11.82 -2.70 8.90
C SER A 40 12.54 -4.01 8.60
N GLU A 41 13.78 -4.15 9.09
CA GLU A 41 14.58 -5.36 8.90
C GLU A 41 14.02 -6.56 9.66
N ASP A 42 13.58 -6.37 10.92
CA ASP A 42 12.99 -7.45 11.71
C ASP A 42 11.69 -7.96 11.08
N LEU A 43 10.79 -7.05 10.72
CA LEU A 43 9.56 -7.40 10.02
C LEU A 43 9.87 -8.09 8.68
N GLY A 44 10.83 -7.59 7.92
CA GLY A 44 11.26 -8.20 6.65
C GLY A 44 11.79 -9.62 6.82
N ARG A 45 12.61 -9.89 7.86
CA ARG A 45 13.10 -11.24 8.17
C ARG A 45 11.98 -12.20 8.59
N ARG A 46 11.04 -11.75 9.41
CA ARG A 46 9.87 -12.54 9.83
C ARG A 46 8.98 -12.89 8.64
N MET A 47 8.67 -11.91 7.79
CA MET A 47 7.89 -12.13 6.57
C MET A 47 8.62 -13.03 5.56
N ALA A 48 9.95 -12.93 5.46
CA ALA A 48 10.75 -13.85 4.66
C ALA A 48 10.57 -15.30 5.10
N ARG A 49 10.61 -15.55 6.43
CA ARG A 49 10.39 -16.91 6.97
C ARG A 49 8.97 -17.39 6.69
N LEU A 50 7.95 -16.54 6.93
CA LEU A 50 6.56 -16.86 6.66
C LEU A 50 6.34 -17.23 5.19
N LEU A 51 6.82 -16.42 4.26
CA LEU A 51 6.62 -16.62 2.83
C LEU A 51 7.45 -17.80 2.28
N ALA A 52 8.52 -18.20 2.97
CA ALA A 52 9.28 -19.41 2.67
C ALA A 52 8.63 -20.72 3.14
N LEU A 53 7.56 -20.66 3.94
CA LEU A 53 6.82 -21.86 4.39
C LEU A 53 6.25 -22.64 3.19
N PRO A 54 6.10 -23.97 3.31
CA PRO A 54 5.39 -24.77 2.32
C PRO A 54 3.98 -24.23 2.04
N ARG A 55 3.54 -24.30 0.77
CA ARG A 55 2.26 -23.75 0.33
C ARG A 55 1.08 -24.21 1.20
N ALA A 56 1.06 -25.47 1.62
CA ALA A 56 0.00 -26.01 2.48
C ALA A 56 -0.06 -25.32 3.86
N GLN A 57 1.07 -24.88 4.39
CA GLN A 57 1.13 -24.12 5.66
C GLN A 57 0.69 -22.68 5.43
N LYS A 58 1.16 -22.03 4.37
CA LYS A 58 0.74 -20.68 3.99
C LYS A 58 -0.77 -20.59 3.71
N ALA A 59 -1.35 -21.62 3.11
CA ALA A 59 -2.79 -21.69 2.83
C ALA A 59 -3.67 -21.60 4.10
N ARG A 60 -3.16 -22.03 5.26
CA ARG A 60 -3.85 -21.88 6.55
C ARG A 60 -3.91 -20.41 7.02
N LEU A 61 -3.04 -19.57 6.46
CA LEU A 61 -2.99 -18.14 6.73
C LEU A 61 -3.81 -17.31 5.72
N ALA A 62 -4.54 -17.96 4.83
CA ALA A 62 -5.43 -17.28 3.88
C ALA A 62 -6.68 -16.75 4.60
N SER A 63 -7.24 -15.67 4.07
CA SER A 63 -8.48 -15.06 4.56
C SER A 63 -9.46 -14.87 3.41
N PRO A 64 -10.79 -14.95 3.66
CA PRO A 64 -11.80 -14.57 2.68
C PRO A 64 -11.69 -13.09 2.27
N HIS A 65 -11.26 -12.24 3.19
CA HIS A 65 -11.10 -10.81 2.91
C HIS A 65 -9.87 -10.56 2.02
N PRO A 66 -9.98 -9.78 0.92
CA PRO A 66 -8.89 -9.60 -0.04
C PRO A 66 -7.63 -8.97 0.56
N TYR A 67 -7.78 -8.16 1.62
CA TYR A 67 -6.69 -7.47 2.30
C TYR A 67 -6.39 -8.03 3.69
N ARG A 68 -6.47 -9.37 3.84
CA ARG A 68 -6.09 -10.11 5.05
C ARG A 68 -5.33 -11.38 4.69
N GLY A 69 -4.32 -11.70 5.50
CA GLY A 69 -3.58 -12.96 5.41
C GLY A 69 -2.83 -13.15 4.09
N TRP A 70 -2.52 -14.41 3.81
CA TRP A 70 -1.71 -14.81 2.67
C TRP A 70 -2.52 -14.96 1.38
N ARG A 71 -1.92 -14.56 0.25
CA ARG A 71 -2.43 -14.75 -1.11
C ARG A 71 -1.29 -14.94 -2.09
N GLN A 72 -1.60 -15.58 -3.23
CA GLN A 72 -0.68 -15.71 -4.36
C GLN A 72 -1.38 -15.31 -5.67
N TRP A 73 -0.58 -14.85 -6.62
CA TRP A 73 -0.99 -14.53 -7.99
C TRP A 73 -0.10 -15.30 -8.97
N PRO A 74 -0.59 -16.41 -9.53
CA PRO A 74 0.03 -17.05 -10.68
C PRO A 74 -0.37 -16.31 -11.96
N ASP A 75 0.47 -16.44 -13.01
CA ASP A 75 0.09 -16.07 -14.37
C ASP A 75 -0.85 -17.12 -14.99
N ASP A 76 -1.24 -16.91 -16.25
CA ASP A 76 -2.13 -17.80 -17.00
C ASP A 76 -1.56 -19.23 -17.19
N PHE A 77 -0.26 -19.42 -16.99
CA PHE A 77 0.44 -20.71 -17.06
C PHE A 77 0.66 -21.35 -15.67
N GLY A 78 0.14 -20.72 -14.61
CA GLY A 78 0.30 -21.17 -13.23
C GLY A 78 1.67 -20.85 -12.61
N ARG A 79 2.50 -20.03 -13.27
CA ARG A 79 3.81 -19.59 -12.76
C ARG A 79 3.60 -18.45 -11.77
N LEU A 80 4.24 -18.54 -10.60
CA LEU A 80 4.04 -17.57 -9.53
C LEU A 80 4.68 -16.21 -9.88
N GLU A 81 3.88 -15.14 -9.98
CA GLU A 81 4.32 -13.76 -10.19
C GLU A 81 4.51 -13.01 -8.89
N LEU A 82 3.63 -13.27 -7.91
CA LEU A 82 3.54 -12.52 -6.66
C LEU A 82 2.93 -13.36 -5.55
N GLU A 83 3.56 -13.33 -4.39
CA GLU A 83 2.93 -13.69 -3.12
C GLU A 83 2.75 -12.45 -2.25
N ARG A 84 1.69 -12.46 -1.42
CA ARG A 84 1.38 -11.31 -0.59
C ARG A 84 0.88 -11.76 0.78
N PHE A 85 1.29 -11.02 1.81
CA PHE A 85 0.70 -11.11 3.14
C PHE A 85 0.15 -9.75 3.55
N ASN A 86 -1.12 -9.71 3.95
CA ASN A 86 -1.84 -8.49 4.27
C ASN A 86 -2.26 -8.45 5.73
N VAL A 87 -2.12 -7.29 6.35
CA VAL A 87 -2.48 -7.02 7.73
C VAL A 87 -3.29 -5.74 7.81
N ALA A 88 -4.44 -5.79 8.48
CA ALA A 88 -5.18 -4.58 8.84
C ALA A 88 -4.65 -3.97 10.13
N GLN A 89 -4.98 -2.72 10.34
CA GLN A 89 -4.66 -1.96 11.54
C GLN A 89 -5.16 -2.64 12.83
N PHE A 90 -6.36 -3.22 12.80
CA PHE A 90 -7.01 -3.89 13.92
C PHE A 90 -7.25 -5.36 13.62
N ASP A 91 -7.15 -6.21 14.66
CA ASP A 91 -7.27 -7.66 14.53
C ASP A 91 -8.71 -8.17 14.40
N GLY A 92 -9.68 -7.29 14.45
CA GLY A 92 -11.08 -7.64 14.30
C GLY A 92 -11.99 -6.58 14.88
N VAL A 93 -13.29 -6.86 14.91
CA VAL A 93 -14.33 -5.92 15.36
C VAL A 93 -14.11 -5.46 16.80
N ALA A 94 -13.76 -6.36 17.72
CA ALA A 94 -13.58 -6.02 19.12
C ALA A 94 -12.39 -5.06 19.34
N ASP A 95 -11.27 -5.31 18.66
CA ASP A 95 -10.08 -4.47 18.73
C ASP A 95 -10.36 -3.08 18.11
N ALA A 96 -11.03 -3.04 16.96
CA ALA A 96 -11.44 -1.81 16.31
C ALA A 96 -12.41 -0.98 17.17
N ALA A 97 -13.39 -1.62 17.78
CA ALA A 97 -14.35 -0.96 18.68
C ALA A 97 -13.67 -0.39 19.93
N ALA A 98 -12.75 -1.15 20.54
CA ALA A 98 -11.95 -0.71 21.68
C ALA A 98 -11.04 0.49 21.35
N ALA A 99 -10.57 0.59 20.10
CA ALA A 99 -9.80 1.72 19.59
C ALA A 99 -10.67 2.96 19.25
N GLY A 100 -12.00 2.85 19.33
CA GLY A 100 -12.93 3.96 19.08
C GLY A 100 -13.42 4.07 17.63
N VAL A 101 -13.28 3.03 16.82
CA VAL A 101 -13.86 2.99 15.46
C VAL A 101 -15.39 3.05 15.60
N PRO A 102 -16.09 4.03 14.96
CA PRO A 102 -17.54 4.12 15.00
C PRO A 102 -18.22 2.83 14.53
N GLU A 103 -19.34 2.45 15.18
CA GLU A 103 -20.06 1.20 14.93
C GLU A 103 -20.34 0.96 13.43
N LYS A 104 -20.79 2.00 12.72
CA LYS A 104 -21.09 1.95 11.28
C LYS A 104 -19.91 1.56 10.38
N TYR A 105 -18.68 1.61 10.88
CA TYR A 105 -17.45 1.25 10.13
C TYR A 105 -16.82 -0.08 10.59
N LEU A 106 -17.34 -0.70 11.65
CA LEU A 106 -16.80 -1.94 12.19
C LEU A 106 -16.84 -3.11 11.20
N GLY A 107 -17.76 -3.07 10.23
CA GLY A 107 -17.84 -4.08 9.15
C GLY A 107 -16.55 -4.24 8.35
N LEU A 108 -15.69 -3.22 8.27
CA LEU A 108 -14.37 -3.31 7.64
C LEU A 108 -13.44 -4.33 8.35
N TYR A 109 -13.70 -4.58 9.62
CA TYR A 109 -12.89 -5.46 10.49
C TYR A 109 -13.64 -6.76 10.82
N ALA A 110 -14.72 -7.11 10.10
CA ALA A 110 -15.48 -8.33 10.29
C ALA A 110 -14.62 -9.61 10.12
N HIS A 111 -13.61 -9.53 9.27
CA HIS A 111 -12.59 -10.57 9.15
C HIS A 111 -11.33 -10.16 9.92
N ALA A 112 -10.94 -10.97 10.89
CA ALA A 112 -9.74 -10.76 11.68
C ALA A 112 -8.47 -10.90 10.82
N ASN A 113 -7.37 -10.30 11.29
CA ASN A 113 -6.04 -10.67 10.79
C ASN A 113 -5.77 -12.16 11.09
N VAL A 114 -4.95 -12.78 10.28
CA VAL A 114 -4.53 -14.17 10.47
C VAL A 114 -3.03 -14.18 10.78
N TRP A 115 -2.66 -14.75 11.91
CA TRP A 115 -1.29 -14.76 12.38
C TRP A 115 -0.74 -16.18 12.42
N PRO A 116 0.57 -16.40 12.10
CA PRO A 116 1.19 -17.71 12.23
C PRO A 116 1.40 -18.08 13.70
N ASP A 117 1.11 -19.34 14.04
CA ASP A 117 1.26 -19.84 15.42
C ASP A 117 2.73 -19.91 15.87
N ASP A 118 3.67 -20.04 14.93
CA ASP A 118 5.10 -20.19 15.16
C ASP A 118 5.87 -18.85 15.29
N ASP A 119 5.19 -17.72 15.09
CA ASP A 119 5.76 -16.37 15.32
C ASP A 119 4.78 -15.46 16.08
N PRO A 120 4.59 -15.66 17.39
CA PRO A 120 3.63 -14.91 18.18
C PRO A 120 3.93 -13.41 18.29
N ASP A 121 5.19 -13.01 18.05
CA ASP A 121 5.58 -11.59 18.09
C ASP A 121 5.25 -10.83 16.80
N LEU A 122 4.94 -11.52 15.70
CA LEU A 122 4.75 -10.89 14.37
C LEU A 122 3.64 -9.83 14.41
N GLN A 123 2.56 -10.10 15.13
CA GLN A 123 1.44 -9.16 15.31
C GLN A 123 1.91 -7.83 15.89
N GLU A 124 2.64 -7.88 17.01
CA GLU A 124 3.13 -6.67 17.67
C GLU A 124 4.17 -5.94 16.81
N ARG A 125 5.05 -6.68 16.13
CA ARG A 125 6.04 -6.09 15.21
C ARG A 125 5.37 -5.36 14.05
N ALA A 126 4.32 -5.93 13.48
CA ALA A 126 3.54 -5.28 12.43
C ALA A 126 2.86 -3.99 12.92
N ARG A 127 2.27 -4.00 14.13
CA ARG A 127 1.65 -2.84 14.76
C ARG A 127 2.66 -1.71 15.00
N VAL A 128 3.81 -2.04 15.59
CA VAL A 128 4.87 -1.05 15.87
C VAL A 128 5.41 -0.44 14.58
N TYR A 129 5.61 -1.26 13.53
CA TYR A 129 6.04 -0.76 12.23
C TYR A 129 5.00 0.16 11.59
N MET A 130 3.72 -0.21 11.60
CA MET A 130 2.63 0.65 11.09
C MET A 130 2.56 1.98 11.85
N ALA A 131 2.74 1.96 13.18
CA ALA A 131 2.75 3.19 13.98
C ALA A 131 3.92 4.11 13.64
N ALA A 132 5.12 3.56 13.41
CA ALA A 132 6.28 4.33 12.97
C ALA A 132 6.06 4.93 11.56
N CYS A 133 5.47 4.17 10.64
CA CYS A 133 5.11 4.65 9.31
C CYS A 133 4.00 5.72 9.36
N ARG A 134 3.08 5.66 10.32
CA ARG A 134 2.11 6.73 10.57
C ARG A 134 2.80 8.06 10.84
N GLY A 135 3.76 8.09 11.77
CA GLY A 135 4.51 9.32 12.10
C GLY A 135 5.22 9.90 10.89
N LEU A 136 5.81 9.04 10.05
CA LEU A 136 6.41 9.48 8.79
C LEU A 136 5.36 10.02 7.81
N ALA A 137 4.23 9.35 7.65
CA ALA A 137 3.15 9.79 6.77
C ALA A 137 2.60 11.17 7.17
N GLU A 138 2.33 11.40 8.46
CA GLU A 138 1.89 12.69 9.00
C GLU A 138 2.93 13.79 8.72
N ARG A 139 4.22 13.47 8.91
CA ARG A 139 5.32 14.42 8.60
C ARG A 139 5.38 14.76 7.11
N MET A 140 5.24 13.77 6.23
CA MET A 140 5.25 13.99 4.78
C MET A 140 4.04 14.80 4.30
N LEU A 141 2.84 14.51 4.81
CA LEU A 141 1.63 15.27 4.49
C LEU A 141 1.75 16.72 4.95
N ALA A 142 2.33 16.98 6.14
CA ALA A 142 2.62 18.32 6.62
C ALA A 142 3.64 19.04 5.71
N LEU A 143 4.65 18.34 5.20
CA LEU A 143 5.61 18.90 4.25
C LEU A 143 4.95 19.25 2.91
N TYR A 144 4.07 18.43 2.38
CA TYR A 144 3.29 18.73 1.17
C TYR A 144 2.40 19.97 1.38
N GLY A 145 1.73 20.07 2.53
CA GLY A 145 0.92 21.25 2.87
C GLY A 145 1.73 22.54 2.90
N ARG A 146 2.92 22.52 3.51
CA ARG A 146 3.86 23.65 3.51
C ARG A 146 4.38 23.97 2.11
N ALA A 147 4.80 22.96 1.35
CA ALA A 147 5.35 23.11 0.02
C ALA A 147 4.34 23.69 -0.97
N LEU A 148 3.06 23.41 -0.78
CA LEU A 148 1.94 23.94 -1.57
C LEU A 148 1.40 25.27 -1.05
N GLY A 149 1.88 25.76 0.11
CA GLY A 149 1.43 27.02 0.71
C GLY A 149 0.04 26.97 1.35
N VAL A 150 -0.50 25.78 1.64
CA VAL A 150 -1.83 25.60 2.27
C VAL A 150 -1.77 25.30 3.77
N GLY A 151 -0.57 25.21 4.33
CA GLY A 151 -0.34 24.96 5.75
C GLY A 151 -0.12 23.48 6.07
N ALA A 152 0.54 23.21 7.20
CA ALA A 152 0.94 21.86 7.61
C ALA A 152 -0.25 20.94 7.89
N GLU A 153 -1.38 21.50 8.33
CA GLU A 153 -2.57 20.75 8.73
C GLU A 153 -3.56 20.50 7.59
N ALA A 154 -3.25 20.97 6.37
CA ALA A 154 -4.17 20.92 5.23
C ALA A 154 -4.57 19.49 4.84
N PHE A 155 -3.67 18.53 5.06
CA PHE A 155 -3.87 17.10 4.75
C PHE A 155 -3.86 16.24 6.01
N ALA A 156 -4.43 16.74 7.11
CA ALA A 156 -4.49 16.02 8.37
C ALA A 156 -5.31 14.72 8.21
N LEU A 157 -4.77 13.63 8.77
CA LEU A 157 -5.37 12.30 8.68
C LEU A 157 -6.59 12.10 9.59
N GLY A 158 -6.85 13.03 10.51
CA GLY A 158 -7.88 12.88 11.54
C GLY A 158 -7.41 12.09 12.76
N ALA A 159 -8.29 11.93 13.73
CA ALA A 159 -7.94 11.34 15.03
C ALA A 159 -7.64 9.83 14.92
N LEU A 160 -8.39 9.12 14.10
CA LEU A 160 -8.27 7.67 13.91
C LEU A 160 -8.14 7.31 12.42
N PRO A 161 -6.95 7.57 11.82
CA PRO A 161 -6.70 7.23 10.44
C PRO A 161 -6.74 5.72 10.21
N HIS A 162 -7.05 5.31 8.98
CA HIS A 162 -7.08 3.90 8.59
C HIS A 162 -5.74 3.48 7.96
N PHE A 163 -5.24 2.28 8.34
CA PHE A 163 -3.99 1.73 7.84
C PHE A 163 -4.16 0.31 7.35
N ARG A 164 -3.34 -0.03 6.36
CA ARG A 164 -3.15 -1.40 5.88
C ARG A 164 -1.67 -1.64 5.61
N LEU A 165 -1.13 -2.74 6.10
CA LEU A 165 0.20 -3.22 5.78
C LEU A 165 0.10 -4.36 4.75
N THR A 166 0.96 -4.32 3.76
CA THR A 166 1.08 -5.38 2.75
C THR A 166 2.56 -5.69 2.52
N VAL A 167 2.91 -6.95 2.66
CA VAL A 167 4.22 -7.46 2.24
C VAL A 167 4.05 -8.20 0.93
N ASN A 168 4.74 -7.75 -0.11
CA ASN A 168 4.80 -8.41 -1.40
C ASN A 168 6.13 -9.15 -1.55
N GLU A 169 6.08 -10.36 -2.05
CA GLU A 169 7.25 -11.13 -2.46
C GLU A 169 7.14 -11.48 -3.94
N TYR A 170 8.14 -11.04 -4.70
CA TYR A 170 8.26 -11.30 -6.13
C TYR A 170 9.38 -12.32 -6.33
N PRO A 171 9.08 -13.55 -6.77
CA PRO A 171 10.08 -14.57 -6.97
C PRO A 171 11.04 -14.17 -8.08
N THR A 172 12.24 -14.75 -8.07
CA THR A 172 13.15 -14.65 -9.20
C THR A 172 12.51 -15.29 -10.43
N TRP A 173 12.40 -14.51 -11.51
CA TRP A 173 11.77 -14.98 -12.74
C TRP A 173 12.77 -15.85 -13.53
N THR A 174 12.48 -17.14 -13.61
CA THR A 174 13.38 -18.15 -14.19
C THR A 174 12.95 -18.62 -15.57
N TYR A 175 12.02 -17.92 -16.22
CA TYR A 175 11.49 -18.25 -17.54
C TYR A 175 12.04 -17.27 -18.58
N PRO A 176 13.14 -17.63 -19.29
CA PRO A 176 13.85 -16.69 -20.15
C PRO A 176 13.06 -16.27 -21.40
N GLU A 177 12.08 -17.09 -21.83
CA GLU A 177 11.27 -16.85 -23.02
C GLU A 177 10.39 -15.62 -22.94
N ASP A 178 10.07 -15.13 -21.75
CA ASP A 178 9.25 -13.96 -21.51
C ASP A 178 9.81 -13.05 -20.39
N ALA A 179 11.09 -13.14 -20.10
CA ALA A 179 11.71 -12.36 -19.02
C ALA A 179 11.81 -10.87 -19.36
N GLU A 180 12.00 -10.52 -20.64
CA GLU A 180 12.14 -9.13 -21.05
C GLU A 180 10.84 -8.35 -20.90
N GLY A 181 10.83 -7.36 -20.00
CA GLY A 181 9.66 -6.53 -19.74
C GLY A 181 8.50 -7.22 -19.00
N LYS A 182 8.69 -8.46 -18.52
CA LYS A 182 7.68 -9.19 -17.74
C LYS A 182 7.23 -8.37 -16.54
N LEU A 183 5.95 -8.09 -16.45
CA LEU A 183 5.34 -7.42 -15.30
C LEU A 183 4.97 -8.46 -14.25
N LEU A 184 5.48 -8.28 -13.02
CA LEU A 184 5.10 -9.04 -11.83
C LEU A 184 4.02 -8.32 -11.01
N LEU A 185 3.88 -7.01 -11.19
CA LEU A 185 2.78 -6.21 -10.70
C LEU A 185 2.42 -5.18 -11.76
N LEU A 186 1.17 -5.20 -12.18
CA LEU A 186 0.65 -4.28 -13.19
C LEU A 186 0.71 -2.82 -12.72
N GLU A 187 0.75 -1.92 -13.68
CA GLU A 187 0.76 -0.49 -13.43
C GLU A 187 -0.50 -0.01 -12.73
N HIS A 188 -0.32 0.71 -11.66
CA HIS A 188 -1.40 1.28 -10.86
C HIS A 188 -0.93 2.51 -10.09
N ALA A 189 -1.84 3.22 -9.49
CA ALA A 189 -1.61 4.19 -8.44
C ALA A 189 -2.32 3.71 -7.17
N ASP A 190 -1.74 3.99 -6.02
CA ASP A 190 -2.33 3.60 -4.75
C ASP A 190 -3.59 4.42 -4.45
N ASP A 191 -4.55 3.76 -3.85
CA ASP A 191 -5.83 4.33 -3.44
C ASP A 191 -5.78 5.07 -2.09
N SER A 192 -4.63 5.09 -1.42
CA SER A 192 -4.37 5.77 -0.15
C SER A 192 -4.28 7.30 -0.29
N ALA A 193 -4.10 8.01 0.82
CA ALA A 193 -3.57 9.37 0.79
C ALA A 193 -2.06 9.34 0.51
N ILE A 194 -1.36 8.45 1.21
CA ILE A 194 0.08 8.28 1.08
C ILE A 194 0.46 6.82 1.35
N THR A 195 1.45 6.30 0.64
CA THR A 195 2.00 4.97 0.88
C THR A 195 3.48 5.06 1.24
N ILE A 196 3.86 4.39 2.31
CA ILE A 196 5.26 4.26 2.76
C ILE A 196 5.73 2.85 2.43
N LEU A 197 6.79 2.71 1.64
CA LEU A 197 7.27 1.42 1.14
C LEU A 197 8.77 1.23 1.39
N ALA A 198 9.12 0.13 2.05
CA ALA A 198 10.48 -0.37 2.15
C ALA A 198 10.75 -1.40 1.03
N GLN A 199 11.90 -1.31 0.37
CA GLN A 199 12.35 -2.26 -0.64
C GLN A 199 13.44 -3.18 -0.11
N GLN A 200 13.40 -4.45 -0.50
CA GLN A 200 14.43 -5.45 -0.26
C GLN A 200 14.64 -6.26 -1.53
N GLY A 201 15.89 -6.52 -1.88
CA GLY A 201 16.30 -7.22 -3.10
C GLY A 201 17.54 -6.58 -3.71
N ASP A 202 17.98 -7.11 -4.84
CA ASP A 202 19.22 -6.73 -5.52
C ASP A 202 19.01 -6.02 -6.86
N TYR A 203 17.76 -5.69 -7.22
CA TYR A 203 17.47 -5.07 -8.51
C TYR A 203 16.38 -3.99 -8.43
N GLU A 204 16.42 -3.09 -9.40
CA GLU A 204 15.50 -1.94 -9.55
C GLU A 204 14.20 -2.34 -10.26
N GLY A 205 13.52 -3.39 -9.75
CA GLY A 205 12.30 -3.91 -10.36
C GLY A 205 11.09 -2.98 -10.22
N LEU A 206 11.09 -2.10 -9.23
CA LEU A 206 10.08 -1.07 -9.09
C LEU A 206 10.34 0.04 -10.11
N GLN A 207 9.31 0.43 -10.86
CA GLN A 207 9.37 1.54 -11.81
C GLN A 207 8.25 2.54 -11.55
N ILE A 208 8.53 3.83 -11.74
CA ILE A 208 7.56 4.93 -11.64
C ILE A 208 7.37 5.58 -12.99
N GLN A 209 6.14 5.96 -13.32
CA GLN A 209 5.83 6.63 -14.57
C GLN A 209 6.05 8.14 -14.48
N ALA A 210 6.92 8.65 -15.33
CA ALA A 210 7.14 10.08 -15.51
C ALA A 210 5.97 10.76 -16.25
N PRO A 211 5.89 12.11 -16.22
CA PRO A 211 4.83 12.86 -16.91
C PRO A 211 4.69 12.59 -18.40
N ASP A 212 5.78 12.28 -19.07
CA ASP A 212 5.83 11.94 -20.50
C ASP A 212 5.48 10.49 -20.82
N GLY A 213 5.11 9.70 -19.80
CA GLY A 213 4.77 8.29 -19.92
C GLY A 213 5.99 7.34 -19.79
N THR A 214 7.19 7.85 -19.73
CA THR A 214 8.42 7.03 -19.56
C THR A 214 8.42 6.34 -18.21
N TRP A 215 8.83 5.07 -18.18
CA TRP A 215 9.04 4.32 -16.96
C TRP A 215 10.48 4.45 -16.48
N ILE A 216 10.64 4.97 -15.26
CA ILE A 216 11.95 5.16 -14.60
C ILE A 216 12.15 4.11 -13.49
N PRO A 217 13.29 3.42 -13.46
CA PRO A 217 13.60 2.51 -12.36
C PRO A 217 13.79 3.28 -11.05
N VAL A 218 13.36 2.65 -9.95
CA VAL A 218 13.56 3.15 -8.60
C VAL A 218 14.77 2.46 -7.99
N PRO A 219 15.87 3.17 -7.76
CA PRO A 219 17.07 2.56 -7.18
C PRO A 219 16.81 2.06 -5.77
N VAL A 220 17.44 0.96 -5.39
CA VAL A 220 17.43 0.46 -4.02
C VAL A 220 18.49 1.22 -3.22
N VAL A 221 18.07 2.27 -2.52
CA VAL A 221 18.94 3.07 -1.66
C VAL A 221 18.90 2.52 -0.24
N PRO A 222 20.03 2.10 0.33
CA PRO A 222 20.06 1.57 1.69
C PRO A 222 19.48 2.58 2.71
N GLY A 223 18.59 2.11 3.55
CA GLY A 223 17.94 2.92 4.59
C GLY A 223 16.93 3.94 4.08
N ALA A 224 16.66 4.04 2.78
CA ALA A 224 15.61 4.90 2.27
C ALA A 224 14.24 4.18 2.25
N LEU A 225 13.19 4.96 2.50
CA LEU A 225 11.81 4.54 2.25
C LEU A 225 11.25 5.27 1.02
N GLN A 226 10.49 4.56 0.22
CA GLN A 226 9.71 5.14 -0.87
C GLN A 226 8.44 5.74 -0.30
N VAL A 227 8.08 6.92 -0.76
CA VAL A 227 6.83 7.59 -0.41
C VAL A 227 6.08 7.89 -1.70
N PHE A 228 4.86 7.32 -1.83
CA PHE A 228 3.97 7.57 -2.95
C PHE A 228 2.80 8.44 -2.54
N SER A 229 2.51 9.45 -3.32
CA SER A 229 1.24 10.16 -3.28
C SER A 229 0.14 9.24 -3.82
N GLY A 230 -0.90 9.03 -3.03
CA GLY A 230 -2.05 8.23 -3.46
C GLY A 230 -3.15 9.08 -4.12
N THR A 231 -4.20 8.41 -4.58
CA THR A 231 -5.33 9.07 -5.27
C THR A 231 -6.13 10.02 -4.37
N LEU A 232 -6.17 9.78 -3.05
CA LEU A 232 -6.83 10.69 -2.11
C LEU A 232 -6.06 12.00 -1.94
N LEU A 233 -4.71 11.97 -1.92
CA LEU A 233 -3.91 13.18 -1.89
C LEU A 233 -4.04 13.97 -3.19
N ALA A 234 -4.07 13.28 -4.34
CA ALA A 234 -4.34 13.89 -5.62
C ALA A 234 -5.71 14.59 -5.62
N ARG A 235 -6.73 13.98 -5.01
CA ARG A 235 -8.08 14.58 -4.88
C ARG A 235 -8.07 15.83 -4.01
N TRP A 236 -7.43 15.84 -2.85
CA TRP A 236 -7.29 17.01 -1.98
C TRP A 236 -6.65 18.20 -2.70
N THR A 237 -5.76 17.91 -3.63
CA THR A 237 -5.02 18.92 -4.39
C THR A 237 -5.60 19.20 -5.79
N GLY A 238 -6.84 18.74 -6.07
CA GLY A 238 -7.48 18.95 -7.35
C GLY A 238 -6.71 18.39 -8.55
N GLY A 239 -5.88 17.37 -8.32
CA GLY A 239 -5.00 16.78 -9.33
C GLY A 239 -3.63 17.46 -9.47
N ARG A 240 -3.33 18.50 -8.67
CA ARG A 240 -2.04 19.20 -8.71
C ARG A 240 -0.89 18.29 -8.29
N LEU A 241 -1.04 17.55 -7.20
CA LEU A 241 -0.12 16.46 -6.87
C LEU A 241 -0.55 15.22 -7.66
N ARG A 242 0.39 14.62 -8.37
CA ARG A 242 0.11 13.41 -9.13
C ARG A 242 0.04 12.20 -8.19
N PRO A 243 -0.86 11.24 -8.44
CA PRO A 243 -0.71 9.93 -7.82
C PRO A 243 0.51 9.23 -8.43
N GLY A 244 1.36 8.65 -7.57
CA GLY A 244 2.59 7.98 -8.00
C GLY A 244 2.29 6.67 -8.73
N ARG A 245 2.15 6.73 -10.05
CA ARG A 245 1.87 5.59 -10.88
C ARG A 245 3.09 4.68 -10.98
N HIS A 246 2.97 3.42 -10.61
CA HIS A 246 4.10 2.50 -10.51
C HIS A 246 3.75 1.08 -10.92
N ARG A 247 4.78 0.27 -11.23
CA ARG A 247 4.70 -1.14 -11.60
C ARG A 247 5.94 -1.89 -11.12
N VAL A 248 5.91 -3.22 -11.17
CA VAL A 248 7.09 -4.05 -10.88
C VAL A 248 7.39 -4.94 -12.07
N VAL A 249 8.63 -4.86 -12.56
CA VAL A 249 9.16 -5.73 -13.62
C VAL A 249 10.00 -6.85 -13.01
N ALA A 250 10.05 -7.98 -13.72
CA ALA A 250 10.93 -9.07 -13.36
C ALA A 250 12.41 -8.69 -13.54
N GLY A 251 13.26 -9.28 -12.73
CA GLY A 251 14.73 -9.06 -12.78
C GLY A 251 15.42 -9.62 -11.55
N GLY A 252 16.72 -9.34 -11.45
CA GLY A 252 17.52 -9.70 -10.30
C GLY A 252 17.91 -11.17 -10.18
N THR A 253 18.73 -11.47 -9.20
CA THR A 253 19.25 -12.80 -8.90
C THR A 253 18.67 -13.38 -7.62
N VAL A 254 17.96 -12.55 -6.85
CA VAL A 254 17.27 -12.93 -5.62
C VAL A 254 15.80 -12.49 -5.65
N THR A 255 15.02 -13.14 -4.81
CA THR A 255 13.64 -12.74 -4.57
C THR A 255 13.57 -11.31 -4.09
N ARG A 256 12.78 -10.46 -4.77
CA ARG A 256 12.49 -9.09 -4.35
C ARG A 256 11.34 -9.09 -3.35
N ARG A 257 11.49 -8.30 -2.31
CA ARG A 257 10.41 -8.08 -1.35
C ARG A 257 10.15 -6.61 -1.13
N SER A 258 8.90 -6.24 -0.89
CA SER A 258 8.55 -4.90 -0.44
C SER A 258 7.54 -4.96 0.70
N THR A 259 7.69 -4.05 1.65
CA THR A 259 6.75 -3.85 2.76
C THR A 259 6.13 -2.47 2.61
N ALA A 260 4.83 -2.42 2.34
CA ALA A 260 4.08 -1.19 2.12
C ALA A 260 3.08 -0.94 3.24
N VAL A 261 3.01 0.28 3.75
CA VAL A 261 1.96 0.76 4.65
C VAL A 261 1.14 1.81 3.89
N PHE A 262 -0.11 1.47 3.62
CA PHE A 262 -1.09 2.37 3.00
C PHE A 262 -1.78 3.15 4.09
N VAL A 263 -1.74 4.47 3.97
CA VAL A 263 -2.26 5.39 4.98
C VAL A 263 -3.42 6.19 4.40
N TYR A 264 -4.56 6.08 5.05
CA TYR A 264 -5.80 6.77 4.68
C TYR A 264 -6.18 7.75 5.79
N PRO A 265 -6.90 8.83 5.49
CA PRO A 265 -7.56 9.61 6.53
C PRO A 265 -8.56 8.75 7.32
N ALA A 266 -9.05 9.29 8.42
CA ALA A 266 -10.13 8.67 9.18
C ALA A 266 -11.33 8.36 8.26
N LEU A 267 -12.02 7.24 8.50
CA LEU A 267 -13.06 6.72 7.60
C LEU A 267 -14.23 7.68 7.40
N GLU A 268 -14.48 8.58 8.37
CA GLU A 268 -15.50 9.64 8.32
C GLU A 268 -15.07 10.90 7.57
N THR A 269 -13.81 10.97 7.12
CA THR A 269 -13.29 12.15 6.41
C THR A 269 -13.87 12.22 5.00
N VAL A 270 -14.37 13.40 4.62
CA VAL A 270 -14.67 13.71 3.23
C VAL A 270 -13.44 14.35 2.61
N VAL A 271 -12.93 13.72 1.55
CA VAL A 271 -11.79 14.21 0.77
C VAL A 271 -12.32 14.88 -0.48
N GLU A 272 -12.08 16.19 -0.59
CA GLU A 272 -12.45 17.02 -1.73
C GLU A 272 -11.33 18.01 -2.05
N PRO A 273 -11.28 18.59 -3.25
CA PRO A 273 -10.30 19.60 -3.57
C PRO A 273 -10.38 20.78 -2.61
N LEU A 274 -9.26 21.09 -1.92
CA LEU A 274 -9.17 22.26 -1.07
C LEU A 274 -9.38 23.55 -1.88
N ALA A 275 -9.93 24.58 -1.25
CA ALA A 275 -10.32 25.82 -1.92
C ALA A 275 -9.28 26.39 -2.93
N PRO A 276 -7.96 26.40 -2.63
CA PRO A 276 -6.96 26.86 -3.60
C PRO A 276 -6.79 25.97 -4.84
N PHE A 277 -7.29 24.72 -4.81
CA PHE A 277 -7.16 23.71 -5.87
C PHE A 277 -8.51 23.30 -6.50
N ALA A 278 -9.62 23.86 -6.00
CA ALA A 278 -10.96 23.46 -6.45
C ALA A 278 -11.30 24.02 -7.83
N ALA A 279 -10.79 25.20 -8.18
CA ALA A 279 -11.07 25.83 -9.47
C ALA A 279 -10.45 25.04 -10.62
N GLY A 280 -11.30 24.55 -11.52
CA GLY A 280 -10.89 23.75 -12.69
C GLY A 280 -10.62 22.27 -12.40
N SER A 281 -10.90 21.79 -11.20
CA SER A 281 -10.82 20.37 -10.86
C SER A 281 -12.15 19.66 -11.16
N ASP A 282 -12.09 18.54 -11.86
CA ASP A 282 -13.22 17.63 -12.10
C ASP A 282 -13.41 16.61 -10.95
N LEU A 283 -12.57 16.68 -9.91
CA LEU A 283 -12.59 15.74 -8.78
C LEU A 283 -13.60 16.18 -7.73
N GLY A 284 -14.72 15.48 -7.63
CA GLY A 284 -15.74 15.71 -6.60
C GLY A 284 -15.35 15.15 -5.20
N PRO A 285 -16.16 15.44 -4.16
CA PRO A 285 -15.96 14.91 -2.82
C PRO A 285 -16.10 13.37 -2.79
N VAL A 286 -15.36 12.73 -1.90
CA VAL A 286 -15.49 11.30 -1.60
C VAL A 286 -15.37 11.07 -0.10
N LEU A 287 -16.29 10.30 0.47
CA LEU A 287 -16.12 9.79 1.84
C LEU A 287 -15.09 8.67 1.84
N VAL A 288 -14.10 8.74 2.71
CA VAL A 288 -13.01 7.73 2.78
C VAL A 288 -13.58 6.33 2.97
N TRP A 289 -14.61 6.16 3.78
CA TRP A 289 -15.32 4.89 3.94
C TRP A 289 -15.82 4.30 2.62
N ASP A 290 -16.51 5.10 1.81
CA ASP A 290 -17.03 4.64 0.52
C ASP A 290 -15.88 4.33 -0.45
N HIS A 291 -14.85 5.16 -0.47
CA HIS A 291 -13.65 4.93 -1.27
C HIS A 291 -12.95 3.59 -0.93
N VAL A 292 -12.79 3.28 0.36
CA VAL A 292 -12.18 2.01 0.80
C VAL A 292 -13.09 0.81 0.44
N LYS A 293 -14.40 0.95 0.61
CA LYS A 293 -15.38 -0.09 0.22
C LYS A 293 -15.34 -0.37 -1.28
N ASP A 294 -15.34 0.67 -2.09
CA ASP A 294 -15.32 0.53 -3.55
C ASP A 294 -14.05 -0.16 -4.02
N ARG A 295 -12.88 0.15 -3.42
CA ARG A 295 -11.62 -0.54 -3.74
C ARG A 295 -11.66 -2.03 -3.40
N VAL A 296 -12.29 -2.42 -2.29
CA VAL A 296 -12.50 -3.84 -1.98
C VAL A 296 -13.45 -4.49 -3.00
N ALA A 297 -14.52 -3.79 -3.39
CA ALA A 297 -15.46 -4.28 -4.41
C ALA A 297 -14.79 -4.46 -5.78
N ASP A 298 -14.02 -3.47 -6.23
CA ASP A 298 -13.24 -3.54 -7.49
C ASP A 298 -12.27 -4.72 -7.48
N TYR A 299 -11.58 -4.92 -6.35
CA TYR A 299 -10.68 -6.06 -6.20
C TYR A 299 -11.42 -7.41 -6.34
N LEU A 300 -12.56 -7.54 -5.66
CA LEU A 300 -13.38 -8.76 -5.74
C LEU A 300 -13.93 -8.99 -7.16
N ALA A 301 -14.33 -7.92 -7.85
CA ALA A 301 -14.79 -7.99 -9.24
C ALA A 301 -13.68 -8.48 -10.19
N ALA A 302 -12.47 -7.94 -10.02
CA ALA A 302 -11.31 -8.30 -10.84
C ALA A 302 -10.90 -9.77 -10.69
N TYR A 303 -11.17 -10.38 -9.54
CA TYR A 303 -10.84 -11.78 -9.26
C TYR A 303 -12.04 -12.73 -9.36
N GLY A 304 -13.13 -12.30 -10.00
CA GLY A 304 -14.26 -13.15 -10.40
C GLY A 304 -15.16 -13.61 -9.26
N ARG A 305 -15.32 -12.83 -8.19
CA ARG A 305 -16.19 -13.15 -7.06
C ARG A 305 -17.32 -12.11 -6.84
N PRO A 306 -18.25 -11.97 -7.78
CA PRO A 306 -19.29 -10.94 -7.73
C PRO A 306 -20.31 -11.14 -6.59
N ASP A 307 -20.52 -12.37 -6.11
CA ASP A 307 -21.35 -12.70 -4.96
C ASP A 307 -20.81 -12.07 -3.66
N GLN A 308 -19.51 -11.99 -3.52
CA GLN A 308 -18.84 -11.34 -2.39
C GLN A 308 -19.03 -9.82 -2.39
N ILE A 309 -19.15 -9.22 -3.57
CA ILE A 309 -19.35 -7.77 -3.73
C ILE A 309 -20.68 -7.35 -3.14
N ALA A 310 -21.76 -8.09 -3.43
CA ALA A 310 -23.08 -7.81 -2.92
C ALA A 310 -23.09 -7.88 -1.38
N ALA A 311 -22.60 -8.97 -0.80
CA ALA A 311 -22.49 -9.15 0.64
C ALA A 311 -21.63 -8.03 1.29
N TRP A 312 -20.52 -7.67 0.68
CA TRP A 312 -19.67 -6.59 1.16
C TRP A 312 -20.36 -5.23 1.16
N ARG A 313 -21.07 -4.89 0.08
CA ARG A 313 -21.83 -3.62 -0.04
C ARG A 313 -22.99 -3.54 0.94
N GLU A 314 -23.63 -4.66 1.26
CA GLU A 314 -24.71 -4.77 2.23
C GLU A 314 -24.24 -4.77 3.69
N GLY A 315 -22.91 -4.79 3.94
CA GLY A 315 -22.32 -4.83 5.27
C GLY A 315 -22.46 -6.17 5.98
N THR A 316 -22.82 -7.23 5.23
CA THR A 316 -22.91 -8.58 5.76
C THR A 316 -21.53 -9.24 5.77
N PRO A 317 -21.16 -9.97 6.86
CA PRO A 317 -19.92 -10.75 6.87
C PRO A 317 -19.98 -11.81 5.76
N TYR A 318 -19.04 -11.76 4.83
CA TYR A 318 -18.91 -12.80 3.82
C TYR A 318 -18.05 -13.94 4.36
N VAL A 319 -18.62 -15.11 4.49
CA VAL A 319 -17.92 -16.36 4.83
C VAL A 319 -17.68 -17.13 3.53
N ALA A 320 -16.48 -17.00 2.94
CA ALA A 320 -16.10 -17.79 1.80
C ALA A 320 -15.77 -19.22 2.25
N ASP A 321 -16.32 -20.19 1.57
CA ASP A 321 -15.83 -21.56 1.66
C ASP A 321 -14.49 -21.66 0.92
N LEU A 322 -13.38 -21.63 1.67
CA LEU A 322 -12.02 -21.62 1.13
C LEU A 322 -11.64 -22.99 0.51
N ALA A 323 -12.46 -24.03 0.72
CA ALA A 323 -12.17 -25.39 0.27
C ALA A 323 -12.32 -25.55 -1.25
N GLU A 324 -13.16 -24.79 -1.92
CA GLU A 324 -13.46 -24.98 -3.36
C GLU A 324 -12.46 -24.30 -4.30
N ASN A 325 -11.66 -23.33 -3.85
CA ASN A 325 -10.72 -22.60 -4.72
C ASN A 325 -9.30 -23.19 -4.83
N SER A 326 -9.04 -24.32 -4.18
CA SER A 326 -7.76 -25.03 -4.31
C SER A 326 -7.73 -26.09 -5.42
N ALA A 327 -8.87 -26.36 -6.08
CA ALA A 327 -9.03 -27.47 -7.03
C ALA A 327 -9.36 -27.07 -8.47
N GLY A 328 -9.46 -25.77 -8.77
CA GLY A 328 -9.88 -25.38 -10.10
C GLY A 328 -9.42 -23.99 -10.53
N ARG A 329 -8.18 -23.88 -10.91
CA ARG A 329 -7.69 -23.11 -12.07
C ARG A 329 -6.20 -23.36 -12.23
#